data_467d9fef6e05afb04417bb93bd9d04e9
#
_entry.id   467d9fef6e05afb04417bb93bd9d04e9
#
_cell.length_a   1.000
_cell.length_b   1.000
_cell.length_c   1.000
_cell.angle_alpha   90.00
_cell.angle_beta   90.00
_cell.angle_gamma   90.00
#
_symmetry.space_group_name_H-M   'P 1'
#
loop_
_entity.id
_entity.type
_entity.pdbx_description
1 polymer ?
#
loop_
_entity_poly.entity_id
_entity_poly.type
_entity_poly.pdbx_seq_one_letter_code
_entity_poly.pdbx_strand_id
1 'polypeptide(L)' 'MSKKNIWQDKLPILSAEQAHKLASDFDFSGGEIDNIVRKTTMQEVLEGGVPTMESIVKLCSQEKVCTRNNRIGF' A
#
# COMPACT_ATOMS: atom_id res chain seq x y z
N MET A 1 -4.88 17.52 1.70
CA MET A 1 -3.72 16.67 1.45
C MET A 1 -4.12 15.55 0.53
N SER A 2 -3.38 15.30 -0.52
CA SER A 2 -3.73 14.26 -1.47
C SER A 2 -3.16 12.91 -1.05
N LYS A 3 -3.84 11.84 -1.44
CA LYS A 3 -3.39 10.47 -1.13
C LYS A 3 -2.06 10.14 -1.80
N LYS A 4 -1.80 10.78 -2.92
CA LYS A 4 -0.53 10.63 -3.62
C LYS A 4 0.64 11.02 -2.72
N ASN A 5 0.48 12.11 -2.00
CA ASN A 5 1.53 12.59 -1.10
C ASN A 5 1.75 11.65 0.07
N ILE A 6 0.67 11.03 0.55
CA ILE A 6 0.77 10.07 1.64
C ILE A 6 1.60 8.87 1.21
N TRP A 7 1.33 8.35 0.01
CA TRP A 7 2.08 7.21 -0.51
C TRP A 7 3.58 7.52 -0.63
N GLN A 8 3.91 8.66 -1.21
CA GLN A 8 5.32 9.05 -1.38
C GLN A 8 6.01 9.33 -0.05
N ASP A 9 5.27 9.91 0.89
CA ASP A 9 5.81 10.22 2.20
C ASP A 9 6.18 8.96 2.97
N LYS A 10 5.33 7.96 2.90
CA LYS A 10 5.55 6.71 3.63
C LYS A 10 6.45 5.74 2.88
N LEU A 11 6.42 5.77 1.56
CA LEU A 11 7.26 4.91 0.71
C LEU A 11 8.04 5.77 -0.27
N PRO A 12 9.17 6.33 0.16
CA PRO A 12 9.96 7.20 -0.70
C PRO A 12 10.54 6.50 -1.93
N ILE A 13 10.50 5.19 -1.98
CA ILE A 13 10.95 4.44 -3.14
C ILE A 13 10.00 4.60 -4.32
N LEU A 14 8.77 5.03 -4.06
CA LEU A 14 7.79 5.23 -5.11
C LEU A 14 8.04 6.53 -5.85
N SER A 15 7.93 6.48 -7.17
CA SER A 15 7.97 7.70 -7.98
C SER A 15 6.61 8.39 -7.90
N ALA A 16 6.56 9.64 -8.35
CA ALA A 16 5.32 10.39 -8.36
C ALA A 16 4.24 9.68 -9.17
N GLU A 17 4.63 9.08 -10.29
CA GLU A 17 3.68 8.35 -11.14
C GLU A 17 3.14 7.11 -10.44
N GLN A 18 4.02 6.38 -9.78
CA GLN A 18 3.62 5.18 -9.08
C GLN A 18 2.68 5.50 -7.92
N ALA A 19 3.02 6.53 -7.17
CA ALA A 19 2.17 6.96 -6.05
C ALA A 19 0.81 7.42 -6.55
N HIS A 20 0.80 8.14 -7.67
CA HIS A 20 -0.43 8.62 -8.25
C HIS A 20 -1.30 7.44 -8.72
N LYS A 21 -0.69 6.45 -9.33
CA LYS A 21 -1.39 5.27 -9.80
C LYS A 21 -2.03 4.52 -8.64
N LEU A 22 -1.30 4.34 -7.55
CA LEU A 22 -1.84 3.66 -6.38
C LEU A 22 -3.01 4.44 -5.78
N ALA A 23 -2.87 5.76 -5.70
CA ALA A 23 -3.92 6.60 -5.15
C ALA A 23 -5.16 6.57 -6.03
N SER A 24 -4.97 6.43 -7.34
CA SER A 24 -6.07 6.38 -8.29
C SER A 24 -6.75 5.02 -8.33
N ASP A 25 -5.96 3.95 -8.29
CA ASP A 25 -6.49 2.59 -8.38
C ASP A 25 -7.11 2.11 -7.07
N PHE A 26 -6.59 2.58 -5.96
CA PHE A 26 -7.04 2.14 -4.64
C PHE A 26 -7.40 3.36 -3.78
N ASP A 27 -8.61 3.37 -3.27
CA ASP A 27 -9.10 4.46 -2.43
C ASP A 27 -8.98 4.07 -0.96
N PHE A 28 -7.76 4.08 -0.46
CA PHE A 28 -7.48 3.71 0.93
C PHE A 28 -7.42 4.93 1.83
N SER A 29 -7.82 4.73 3.08
CA SER A 29 -7.62 5.74 4.11
C SER A 29 -6.16 5.75 4.54
N GLY A 30 -5.76 6.76 5.32
CA GLY A 30 -4.40 6.83 5.82
C GLY A 30 -3.99 5.61 6.62
N GLY A 31 -4.93 5.08 7.41
CA GLY A 31 -4.66 3.88 8.20
C GLY A 31 -4.42 2.65 7.36
N GLU A 32 -5.18 2.51 6.29
CA GLU A 32 -5.01 1.39 5.39
C GLU A 32 -3.68 1.46 4.65
N ILE A 33 -3.32 2.66 4.22
CA ILE A 33 -2.04 2.88 3.56
C ILE A 33 -0.89 2.56 4.52
N ASP A 34 -1.03 2.98 5.76
CA ASP A 34 -0.03 2.71 6.78
C ASP A 34 0.18 1.21 6.98
N ASN A 35 -0.91 0.45 6.98
CA ASN A 35 -0.86 -1.00 7.08
C ASN A 35 -0.08 -1.61 5.93
N ILE A 36 -0.35 -1.15 4.72
CA ILE A 36 0.32 -1.64 3.53
C ILE A 36 1.80 -1.33 3.57
N VAL A 37 2.14 -0.11 4.00
CA VAL A 37 3.54 0.30 4.13
C VAL A 37 4.27 -0.59 5.11
N ARG A 38 3.62 -0.89 6.23
CA ARG A 38 4.20 -1.76 7.24
C ARG A 38 4.48 -3.16 6.69
N LYS A 39 3.52 -3.72 5.97
CA LYS A 39 3.69 -5.04 5.36
C LYS A 39 4.79 -5.03 4.31
N THR A 40 4.88 -3.95 3.54
CA THR A 40 5.90 -3.79 2.53
C THR A 40 7.28 -3.77 3.18
N THR A 41 7.42 -3.03 4.27
CA THR A 41 8.68 -2.96 5.00
C THR A 41 9.08 -4.32 5.56
N MET A 42 8.12 -5.06 6.08
CA MET A 42 8.38 -6.39 6.60
C MET A 42 8.86 -7.33 5.50
N GLN A 43 8.24 -7.28 4.34
CA GLN A 43 8.64 -8.09 3.21
C GLN A 43 10.06 -7.78 2.78
N GLU A 44 10.39 -6.49 2.77
CA GLU A 44 11.73 -6.05 2.41
C GLU A 44 12.77 -6.67 3.32
N VAL A 45 12.51 -6.66 4.62
CA VAL A 45 13.43 -7.25 5.59
C VAL A 45 13.53 -8.76 5.41
N LEU A 46 12.41 -9.43 5.22
CA LEU A 46 12.39 -10.87 5.08
C LEU A 46 13.05 -11.36 3.80
N GLU A 47 12.85 -10.64 2.72
CA GLU A 47 13.39 -11.05 1.42
C GLU A 47 14.74 -10.42 1.12
N GLY A 48 15.13 -9.44 1.93
CA GLY A 48 16.43 -8.82 1.78
C GLY A 48 16.56 -7.95 0.55
N GLY A 49 15.47 -7.40 0.05
CA GLY A 49 15.50 -6.57 -1.14
C GLY A 49 14.40 -5.53 -1.16
N VAL A 50 14.55 -4.56 -2.04
CA VAL A 50 13.57 -3.50 -2.20
C VAL A 50 12.28 -4.08 -2.81
N PRO A 51 11.11 -3.75 -2.27
CA PRO A 51 9.85 -4.26 -2.82
C PRO A 51 9.60 -3.71 -4.22
N THR A 52 8.99 -4.54 -5.06
CA THR A 52 8.65 -4.14 -6.42
C THR A 52 7.25 -3.52 -6.44
N MET A 53 6.96 -2.78 -7.50
CA MET A 53 5.63 -2.23 -7.68
C MET A 53 4.57 -3.32 -7.70
N GLU A 54 4.91 -4.44 -8.32
CA GLU A 54 4.02 -5.59 -8.39
C GLU A 54 3.66 -6.12 -6.99
N SER A 55 4.66 -6.22 -6.12
CA SER A 55 4.43 -6.65 -4.74
C SER A 55 3.51 -5.68 -4.00
N ILE A 56 3.73 -4.39 -4.20
CA ILE A 56 2.93 -3.36 -3.54
C ILE A 56 1.49 -3.44 -4.02
N VAL A 57 1.28 -3.57 -5.33
CA VAL A 57 -0.06 -3.70 -5.89
C VAL A 57 -0.76 -4.95 -5.35
N LYS A 58 -0.01 -6.03 -5.21
CA LYS A 58 -0.57 -7.26 -4.66
C LYS A 58 -1.04 -7.07 -3.23
N LEU A 59 -0.24 -6.40 -2.42
CA LEU A 59 -0.61 -6.10 -1.03
C LEU A 59 -1.84 -5.19 -0.97
N CYS A 60 -1.91 -4.22 -1.87
CA CYS A 60 -3.07 -3.34 -1.95
C CYS A 60 -4.34 -4.12 -2.25
N SER A 61 -4.25 -5.04 -3.21
CA SER A 61 -5.39 -5.88 -3.56
C SER A 61 -5.84 -6.73 -2.40
N GLN A 62 -4.90 -7.30 -1.67
CA GLN A 62 -5.21 -8.13 -0.52
C GLN A 62 -5.87 -7.31 0.59
N GLU A 63 -5.38 -6.11 0.81
CA GLU A 63 -5.93 -5.25 1.84
C GLU A 63 -7.37 -4.85 1.50
N LYS A 64 -7.63 -4.57 0.24
CA LYS A 64 -8.96 -4.22 -0.21
C LYS A 64 -9.95 -5.34 0.04
N VAL A 65 -9.55 -6.57 -0.25
CA VAL A 65 -10.39 -7.74 -0.04
C VAL A 65 -10.59 -8.00 1.45
N CYS A 66 -9.53 -7.88 2.23
CA CYS A 66 -9.60 -8.08 3.68
C CYS A 66 -10.56 -7.10 4.34
N THR A 67 -10.48 -5.84 3.96
CA THR A 67 -11.36 -4.81 4.50
C THR A 67 -12.81 -5.13 4.22
N ARG A 68 -13.07 -5.61 3.01
CA ARG A 68 -14.41 -5.97 2.60
C ARG A 68 -14.93 -7.15 3.41
N ASN A 69 -14.09 -8.15 3.62
CA ASN A 69 -14.47 -9.35 4.36
C ASN A 69 -14.66 -9.09 5.83
N ASN A 70 -13.87 -8.21 6.40
CA ASN A 70 -13.95 -7.89 7.82
C ASN A 70 -15.30 -7.35 8.23
N ARG A 71 -15.98 -6.70 7.34
CA ARG A 71 -17.30 -6.14 7.63
C ARG A 71 -18.32 -7.22 7.98
N ILE A 72 -18.12 -8.41 7.46
CA ILE A 72 -19.05 -9.51 7.63
C ILE A 72 -18.68 -10.35 8.84
N GLY A 73 -17.42 -10.41 9.13
CA GLY A 73 -16.92 -11.33 10.13
C GLY A 73 -17.45 -11.13 11.52
N PHE A 74 -17.62 -9.96 11.91
CA PHE A 74 -18.06 -9.69 13.29
C PHE A 74 -18.58 -8.33 13.42
#